data_9bfdb07e4f6046c2fd164985f904579e
#
_entry.id   9bfdb07e4f6046c2fd164985f904579e
#
_cell.length_a   1.000
_cell.length_b   1.000
_cell.length_c   1.000
_cell.angle_alpha   90.00
_cell.angle_beta   90.00
_cell.angle_gamma   90.00
#
_symmetry.space_group_name_H-M   'P 1'
#
loop_
_entity.id
_entity.type
_entity.pdbx_description
1 polymer ?
#
loop_
_entity_poly.entity_id
_entity_poly.type
_entity_poly.pdbx_seq_one_letter_code
_entity_poly.pdbx_strand_id
1 'polypeptide(L)'
;ALDRESLGNKAVGLGELKRSGFRVPPGWVLPKEAVDQILAQNNLTQSLAYELTTLNPDNTRAVAQKIQALTQSMALSAELVELIEGTLNAGEAYAVRSSGTLEDMDDASFAGQYDSFFNVAREKVAQRTCDCIRSMWREPILSYLVHQGINPTVGGMAVIIQVMVPAEAAGVLFSINPTTGADTEVVIEAVRGLGDALVSGKLNPEHYRYDWLFDQGDLPQGETILSSRQIKRLAKGALAIQKMYGFPVDVEFALADDRFYVLQTRPVTKINFSGIRDQWSTADFKDGGVSAAACKPLMW
;
A
#
# COMPACT_ATOMS: atom_id res chain seq x y z
N ALA A 1 -0.87 0.49 -21.51
CA ALA A 1 -0.40 0.84 -20.17
C ALA A 1 -1.56 0.71 -19.19
N LEU A 2 -1.29 0.45 -17.89
CA LEU A 2 -2.30 0.56 -16.84
C LEU A 2 -2.45 2.03 -16.51
N ASP A 3 -3.67 2.51 -16.45
CA ASP A 3 -3.97 3.92 -16.20
C ASP A 3 -4.02 4.19 -14.69
N ARG A 4 -3.11 5.03 -14.20
CA ARG A 4 -3.02 5.40 -12.78
C ARG A 4 -4.16 6.32 -12.34
N GLU A 5 -4.68 7.14 -13.24
CA GLU A 5 -5.79 8.04 -12.95
C GLU A 5 -7.11 7.27 -12.75
N SER A 6 -7.26 6.14 -13.44
CA SER A 6 -8.42 5.26 -13.33
C SER A 6 -8.29 4.21 -12.22
N LEU A 7 -7.10 3.64 -12.02
CA LEU A 7 -6.91 2.45 -11.18
C LEU A 7 -6.24 2.74 -9.82
N GLY A 8 -5.60 3.90 -9.68
CA GLY A 8 -4.76 4.22 -8.52
C GLY A 8 -3.43 3.45 -8.50
N ASN A 9 -2.51 3.92 -7.68
CA ASN A 9 -1.13 3.41 -7.67
C ASN A 9 -1.01 1.95 -7.19
N LYS A 10 -1.78 1.54 -6.17
CA LYS A 10 -1.74 0.15 -5.66
C LYS A 10 -2.15 -0.86 -6.73
N ALA A 11 -3.26 -0.61 -7.43
CA ALA A 11 -3.76 -1.53 -8.45
C ALA A 11 -2.81 -1.59 -9.65
N VAL A 12 -2.28 -0.44 -10.06
CA VAL A 12 -1.28 -0.37 -11.15
C VAL A 12 -0.02 -1.14 -10.77
N GLY A 13 0.54 -0.92 -9.57
CA GLY A 13 1.72 -1.63 -9.09
C GLY A 13 1.53 -3.14 -9.06
N LEU A 14 0.40 -3.64 -8.56
CA LEU A 14 0.08 -5.07 -8.59
C LEU A 14 -0.02 -5.62 -10.02
N GLY A 15 -0.61 -4.86 -10.93
CA GLY A 15 -0.71 -5.22 -12.34
C GLY A 15 0.65 -5.27 -13.06
N GLU A 16 1.54 -4.32 -12.78
CA GLU A 16 2.91 -4.28 -13.31
C GLU A 16 3.73 -5.48 -12.81
N LEU A 17 3.68 -5.76 -11.51
CA LEU A 17 4.34 -6.92 -10.91
C LEU A 17 3.85 -8.23 -11.52
N LYS A 18 2.53 -8.40 -11.68
CA LYS A 18 1.95 -9.59 -12.29
C LYS A 18 2.41 -9.78 -13.75
N ARG A 19 2.46 -8.70 -14.55
CA ARG A 19 2.97 -8.73 -15.93
C ARG A 19 4.46 -9.07 -16.00
N SER A 20 5.22 -8.66 -15.00
CA SER A 20 6.65 -8.95 -14.88
C SER A 20 6.96 -10.34 -14.32
N GLY A 21 5.93 -11.18 -14.13
CA GLY A 21 6.07 -12.56 -13.70
C GLY A 21 6.13 -12.79 -12.19
N PHE A 22 5.95 -11.74 -11.38
CA PHE A 22 5.83 -11.92 -9.94
C PHE A 22 4.49 -12.55 -9.59
N ARG A 23 4.49 -13.34 -8.52
CA ARG A 23 3.26 -13.98 -8.04
C ARG A 23 2.48 -12.98 -7.21
N VAL A 24 1.41 -12.46 -7.82
CA VAL A 24 0.41 -11.60 -7.20
C VAL A 24 -0.87 -12.42 -7.04
N PRO A 25 -1.55 -12.40 -5.89
CA PRO A 25 -2.81 -13.11 -5.73
C PRO A 25 -3.83 -12.67 -6.79
N PRO A 26 -4.70 -13.57 -7.27
CA PRO A 26 -5.76 -13.21 -8.20
C PRO A 26 -6.65 -12.10 -7.62
N GLY A 27 -7.14 -11.23 -8.49
CA GLY A 27 -8.02 -10.14 -8.05
C GLY A 27 -8.56 -9.34 -9.21
N TRP A 28 -9.49 -8.48 -8.88
CA TRP A 28 -10.21 -7.59 -9.78
C TRP A 28 -10.12 -6.16 -9.25
N VAL A 29 -10.28 -5.22 -10.13
CA VAL A 29 -10.29 -3.80 -9.77
C VAL A 29 -11.58 -3.18 -10.26
N LEU A 30 -12.29 -2.55 -9.35
CA LEU A 30 -13.37 -1.63 -9.67
C LEU A 30 -12.72 -0.27 -9.93
N PRO A 31 -12.68 0.23 -11.18
CA PRO A 31 -11.99 1.46 -11.51
C PRO A 31 -12.72 2.70 -10.97
N LYS A 32 -12.03 3.83 -10.95
CA LYS A 32 -12.57 5.11 -10.48
C LYS A 32 -13.90 5.47 -11.16
N GLU A 33 -14.00 5.25 -12.46
CA GLU A 33 -15.20 5.57 -13.26
C GLU A 33 -16.41 4.77 -12.78
N ALA A 34 -16.21 3.51 -12.36
CA ALA A 34 -17.29 2.71 -11.78
C ALA A 34 -17.67 3.22 -10.37
N VAL A 35 -16.70 3.71 -9.58
CA VAL A 35 -16.99 4.36 -8.30
C VAL A 35 -17.77 5.66 -8.53
N ASP A 36 -17.40 6.47 -9.52
CA ASP A 36 -18.12 7.68 -9.89
C ASP A 36 -19.59 7.35 -10.32
N GLN A 37 -19.78 6.25 -11.04
CA GLN A 37 -21.13 5.77 -11.39
C GLN A 37 -21.94 5.33 -10.16
N ILE A 38 -21.32 4.65 -9.19
CA ILE A 38 -21.98 4.29 -7.92
C ILE A 38 -22.43 5.54 -7.19
N LEU A 39 -21.58 6.58 -7.10
CA LEU A 39 -21.96 7.85 -6.47
C LEU A 39 -23.13 8.53 -7.20
N ALA A 40 -23.11 8.54 -8.53
CA ALA A 40 -24.19 9.10 -9.34
C ALA A 40 -25.53 8.34 -9.16
N GLN A 41 -25.51 7.01 -9.18
CA GLN A 41 -26.69 6.16 -8.97
C GLN A 41 -27.32 6.34 -7.58
N ASN A 42 -26.50 6.67 -6.58
CA ASN A 42 -26.96 6.99 -5.23
C ASN A 42 -27.31 8.49 -5.04
N ASN A 43 -27.31 9.29 -6.09
CA ASN A 43 -27.55 10.75 -6.06
C ASN A 43 -26.59 11.52 -5.14
N LEU A 44 -25.36 11.05 -4.96
CA LEU A 44 -24.39 11.60 -4.03
C LEU A 44 -23.45 12.64 -4.66
N THR A 45 -23.25 12.62 -5.98
CA THR A 45 -22.22 13.42 -6.68
C THR A 45 -22.32 14.91 -6.36
N GLN A 46 -23.52 15.52 -6.45
CA GLN A 46 -23.67 16.96 -6.22
C GLN A 46 -23.54 17.30 -4.73
N SER A 47 -24.13 16.50 -3.85
CA SER A 47 -24.09 16.73 -2.41
C SER A 47 -22.67 16.63 -1.85
N LEU A 48 -21.89 15.63 -2.32
CA LEU A 48 -20.49 15.48 -1.96
C LEU A 48 -19.64 16.65 -2.47
N ALA A 49 -19.82 17.02 -3.74
CA ALA A 49 -19.11 18.16 -4.32
C ALA A 49 -19.39 19.43 -3.51
N TYR A 50 -20.65 19.70 -3.14
CA TYR A 50 -21.02 20.85 -2.31
C TYR A 50 -20.30 20.83 -0.95
N GLU A 51 -20.40 19.74 -0.19
CA GLU A 51 -19.75 19.66 1.14
C GLU A 51 -18.22 19.83 1.02
N LEU A 52 -17.60 19.24 0.00
CA LEU A 52 -16.16 19.38 -0.22
C LEU A 52 -15.72 20.80 -0.60
N THR A 53 -16.58 21.59 -1.27
CA THR A 53 -16.26 23.01 -1.55
C THR A 53 -16.33 23.90 -0.31
N THR A 54 -17.02 23.46 0.77
CA THR A 54 -17.09 24.19 2.04
C THR A 54 -15.94 23.89 2.98
N LEU A 55 -15.11 22.88 2.63
CA LEU A 55 -14.06 22.36 3.50
C LEU A 55 -12.95 23.38 3.75
N ASN A 56 -12.59 23.54 5.02
CA ASN A 56 -11.51 24.39 5.49
C ASN A 56 -10.89 23.82 6.79
N PRO A 57 -9.75 24.35 7.31
CA PRO A 57 -9.10 23.82 8.49
C PRO A 57 -9.97 23.71 9.75
N ASP A 58 -10.96 24.60 9.91
CA ASP A 58 -11.75 24.70 11.12
C ASP A 58 -12.98 23.76 11.11
N ASN A 59 -13.38 23.22 9.95
CA ASN A 59 -14.61 22.45 9.80
C ASN A 59 -14.43 21.01 9.31
N THR A 60 -13.21 20.49 9.18
CA THR A 60 -12.90 19.16 8.62
C THR A 60 -13.72 18.06 9.28
N ARG A 61 -13.83 18.05 10.60
CA ARG A 61 -14.62 17.09 11.37
C ARG A 61 -16.12 17.17 11.05
N ALA A 62 -16.65 18.37 11.01
CA ALA A 62 -18.08 18.58 10.74
C ALA A 62 -18.45 18.15 9.31
N VAL A 63 -17.60 18.49 8.32
CA VAL A 63 -17.77 18.09 6.95
C VAL A 63 -17.65 16.57 6.80
N ALA A 64 -16.65 15.93 7.43
CA ALA A 64 -16.51 14.48 7.45
C ALA A 64 -17.77 13.79 8.00
N GLN A 65 -18.31 14.26 9.11
CA GLN A 65 -19.54 13.71 9.70
C GLN A 65 -20.75 13.86 8.77
N LYS A 66 -20.90 15.00 8.10
CA LYS A 66 -21.98 15.20 7.11
C LYS A 66 -21.85 14.24 5.94
N ILE A 67 -20.65 14.09 5.39
CA ILE A 67 -20.39 13.16 4.28
C ILE A 67 -20.62 11.71 4.72
N GLN A 68 -20.22 11.33 5.93
CA GLN A 68 -20.51 9.99 6.46
C GLN A 68 -22.02 9.74 6.57
N ALA A 69 -22.81 10.73 7.02
CA ALA A 69 -24.27 10.63 7.07
C ALA A 69 -24.89 10.51 5.67
N LEU A 70 -24.44 11.34 4.69
CA LEU A 70 -24.91 11.29 3.31
C LEU A 70 -24.64 9.93 2.64
N THR A 71 -23.47 9.35 2.92
CA THR A 71 -23.06 8.09 2.29
C THR A 71 -23.50 6.84 3.04
N GLN A 72 -24.17 6.98 4.19
CA GLN A 72 -24.54 5.86 5.06
C GLN A 72 -25.41 4.80 4.33
N SER A 73 -26.33 5.25 3.50
CA SER A 73 -27.25 4.40 2.72
C SER A 73 -26.72 4.01 1.34
N MET A 74 -25.46 4.40 0.99
CA MET A 74 -24.87 4.08 -0.31
C MET A 74 -24.79 2.56 -0.50
N ALA A 75 -25.28 2.09 -1.63
CA ALA A 75 -25.28 0.69 -2.01
C ALA A 75 -24.86 0.52 -3.48
N LEU A 76 -24.35 -0.64 -3.82
CA LEU A 76 -24.11 -1.02 -5.22
C LEU A 76 -25.46 -1.38 -5.88
N SER A 77 -25.56 -1.19 -7.20
CA SER A 77 -26.73 -1.66 -7.94
C SER A 77 -26.82 -3.19 -7.91
N ALA A 78 -28.02 -3.74 -8.09
CA ALA A 78 -28.25 -5.19 -8.11
C ALA A 78 -27.39 -5.88 -9.18
N GLU A 79 -27.26 -5.27 -10.37
CA GLU A 79 -26.46 -5.79 -11.47
C GLU A 79 -24.97 -5.87 -11.10
N LEU A 80 -24.45 -4.86 -10.40
CA LEU A 80 -23.05 -4.85 -9.97
C LEU A 80 -22.80 -5.87 -8.85
N VAL A 81 -23.75 -6.04 -7.93
CA VAL A 81 -23.69 -7.08 -6.90
C VAL A 81 -23.67 -8.47 -7.55
N GLU A 82 -24.57 -8.75 -8.47
CA GLU A 82 -24.63 -10.03 -9.22
C GLU A 82 -23.33 -10.28 -10.00
N LEU A 83 -22.78 -9.26 -10.64
CA LEU A 83 -21.50 -9.36 -11.35
C LEU A 83 -20.35 -9.71 -10.40
N ILE A 84 -20.26 -9.04 -9.25
CA ILE A 84 -19.24 -9.31 -8.24
C ILE A 84 -19.39 -10.73 -7.71
N GLU A 85 -20.59 -11.11 -7.27
CA GLU A 85 -20.84 -12.43 -6.71
C GLU A 85 -20.67 -13.55 -7.74
N GLY A 86 -21.05 -13.31 -9.00
CA GLY A 86 -20.83 -14.27 -10.08
C GLY A 86 -19.37 -14.44 -10.50
N THR A 87 -18.53 -13.43 -10.20
CA THR A 87 -17.10 -13.45 -10.53
C THR A 87 -16.28 -14.09 -9.42
N LEU A 88 -16.73 -14.01 -8.18
CA LEU A 88 -16.02 -14.49 -7.00
C LEU A 88 -16.39 -15.93 -6.66
N ASN A 89 -15.42 -16.73 -6.24
CA ASN A 89 -15.64 -18.12 -5.85
C ASN A 89 -16.31 -18.23 -4.47
N ALA A 90 -17.24 -19.13 -4.34
CA ALA A 90 -17.82 -19.48 -3.03
C ALA A 90 -16.76 -20.17 -2.15
N GLY A 91 -16.73 -19.82 -0.87
CA GLY A 91 -15.81 -20.42 0.11
C GLY A 91 -14.40 -19.80 0.13
N GLU A 92 -14.08 -18.90 -0.79
CA GLU A 92 -12.87 -18.08 -0.70
C GLU A 92 -13.10 -16.83 0.16
N ALA A 93 -12.04 -16.39 0.81
CA ALA A 93 -12.01 -15.10 1.49
C ALA A 93 -11.30 -14.06 0.60
N TYR A 94 -11.68 -12.80 0.76
CA TYR A 94 -11.17 -11.71 -0.06
C TYR A 94 -10.60 -10.58 0.81
N ALA A 95 -9.63 -9.86 0.25
CA ALA A 95 -9.24 -8.55 0.71
C ALA A 95 -9.93 -7.51 -0.18
N VAL A 96 -10.64 -6.54 0.43
CA VAL A 96 -11.22 -5.39 -0.25
C VAL A 96 -10.42 -4.17 0.16
N ARG A 97 -9.69 -3.59 -0.81
CA ARG A 97 -8.64 -2.58 -0.54
C ARG A 97 -8.88 -1.34 -1.39
N SER A 98 -8.67 -0.20 -0.78
CA SER A 98 -8.62 1.08 -1.51
C SER A 98 -7.38 1.19 -2.40
N SER A 99 -7.54 1.85 -3.53
CA SER A 99 -6.46 2.28 -4.43
C SER A 99 -6.75 3.72 -4.84
N GLY A 100 -6.30 4.66 -4.03
CA GLY A 100 -6.51 6.09 -4.27
C GLY A 100 -5.64 6.61 -5.41
N THR A 101 -6.18 7.51 -6.22
CA THR A 101 -5.42 8.14 -7.30
C THR A 101 -4.43 9.19 -6.79
N LEU A 102 -4.66 9.69 -5.57
CA LEU A 102 -3.76 10.62 -4.87
C LEU A 102 -2.82 9.91 -3.89
N GLU A 103 -2.93 8.59 -3.74
CA GLU A 103 -2.05 7.79 -2.89
C GLU A 103 -0.65 7.75 -3.52
N ASP A 104 0.41 7.94 -2.73
CA ASP A 104 1.81 7.96 -3.17
C ASP A 104 2.15 9.12 -4.15
N MET A 105 1.61 10.30 -3.95
CA MET A 105 2.17 11.51 -4.56
C MET A 105 3.55 11.81 -3.94
N ASP A 106 4.49 12.29 -4.74
CA ASP A 106 5.89 12.50 -4.35
C ASP A 106 6.06 13.34 -3.07
N ASP A 107 5.14 14.29 -2.84
CA ASP A 107 5.15 15.19 -1.68
C ASP A 107 4.11 14.85 -0.61
N ALA A 108 3.25 13.84 -0.82
CA ALA A 108 2.11 13.57 0.04
C ALA A 108 1.86 12.05 0.18
N SER A 109 2.17 11.49 1.34
CA SER A 109 1.93 10.08 1.63
C SER A 109 0.60 9.87 2.34
N PHE A 110 -0.39 9.32 1.63
CA PHE A 110 -1.65 8.81 2.21
C PHE A 110 -1.52 7.36 2.68
N ALA A 111 -0.31 6.85 2.82
CA ALA A 111 -0.07 5.46 3.18
C ALA A 111 -0.84 5.06 4.44
N GLY A 112 -1.68 4.04 4.34
CA GLY A 112 -2.46 3.49 5.45
C GLY A 112 -3.65 4.34 5.93
N GLN A 113 -4.00 5.45 5.27
CA GLN A 113 -5.12 6.30 5.67
C GLN A 113 -6.48 5.82 5.17
N TYR A 114 -6.51 5.14 4.03
CA TYR A 114 -7.71 4.52 3.49
C TYR A 114 -7.94 3.12 4.05
N ASP A 115 -9.19 2.69 4.10
CA ASP A 115 -9.55 1.38 4.65
C ASP A 115 -9.16 0.22 3.74
N SER A 116 -8.78 -0.85 4.39
CA SER A 116 -8.64 -2.18 3.82
C SER A 116 -9.32 -3.20 4.73
N PHE A 117 -10.10 -4.08 4.14
CA PHE A 117 -10.84 -5.13 4.84
C PHE A 117 -10.29 -6.48 4.41
N PHE A 118 -9.94 -7.31 5.38
CA PHE A 118 -9.38 -8.64 5.16
C PHE A 118 -10.37 -9.72 5.60
N ASN A 119 -10.19 -10.93 5.12
CA ASN A 119 -11.05 -12.09 5.41
C ASN A 119 -12.54 -11.83 5.13
N VAL A 120 -12.81 -11.09 4.06
CA VAL A 120 -14.17 -10.74 3.65
C VAL A 120 -14.79 -11.93 2.92
N ALA A 121 -15.89 -12.47 3.44
CA ALA A 121 -16.67 -13.48 2.73
C ALA A 121 -17.31 -12.88 1.47
N ARG A 122 -17.48 -13.69 0.42
CA ARG A 122 -18.02 -13.26 -0.88
C ARG A 122 -19.25 -12.37 -0.75
N GLU A 123 -20.20 -12.77 0.06
CA GLU A 123 -21.50 -12.08 0.27
C GLU A 123 -21.36 -10.71 0.95
N LYS A 124 -20.19 -10.43 1.52
CA LYS A 124 -19.87 -9.14 2.18
C LYS A 124 -19.01 -8.22 1.31
N VAL A 125 -18.51 -8.68 0.17
CA VAL A 125 -17.61 -7.90 -0.68
C VAL A 125 -18.30 -6.62 -1.18
N ALA A 126 -19.55 -6.68 -1.62
CA ALA A 126 -20.32 -5.52 -2.06
C ALA A 126 -20.43 -4.45 -0.95
N GLN A 127 -20.75 -4.86 0.28
CA GLN A 127 -20.80 -3.96 1.43
C GLN A 127 -19.45 -3.33 1.73
N ARG A 128 -18.37 -4.15 1.76
CA ARG A 128 -17.00 -3.67 2.03
C ARG A 128 -16.46 -2.77 0.92
N THR A 129 -16.92 -2.95 -0.31
CA THR A 129 -16.65 -2.01 -1.41
C THR A 129 -17.21 -0.63 -1.10
N CYS A 130 -18.46 -0.53 -0.65
CA CYS A 130 -19.03 0.73 -0.20
C CYS A 130 -18.27 1.32 1.00
N ASP A 131 -17.84 0.50 1.95
CA ASP A 131 -17.06 0.95 3.12
C ASP A 131 -15.70 1.50 2.70
N CYS A 132 -15.00 0.86 1.74
CA CYS A 132 -13.79 1.39 1.13
C CYS A 132 -14.01 2.76 0.49
N ILE A 133 -15.07 2.90 -0.33
CA ILE A 133 -15.41 4.17 -0.97
C ILE A 133 -15.65 5.27 0.08
N ARG A 134 -16.40 4.97 1.15
CA ARG A 134 -16.65 5.93 2.24
C ARG A 134 -15.39 6.39 2.95
N SER A 135 -14.35 5.54 2.97
CA SER A 135 -13.10 5.88 3.65
C SER A 135 -12.37 7.07 3.04
N MET A 136 -12.68 7.45 1.78
CA MET A 136 -12.13 8.63 1.14
C MET A 136 -12.37 9.93 1.91
N TRP A 137 -13.47 10.02 2.65
CA TRP A 137 -13.92 11.24 3.30
C TRP A 137 -13.85 11.16 4.84
N ARG A 138 -12.92 10.38 5.37
CA ARG A 138 -12.64 10.37 6.80
C ARG A 138 -11.97 11.67 7.23
N GLU A 139 -12.24 12.10 8.46
CA GLU A 139 -11.66 13.32 9.03
C GLU A 139 -10.14 13.43 8.86
N PRO A 140 -9.32 12.38 9.14
CA PRO A 140 -7.87 12.48 8.95
C PRO A 140 -7.47 12.77 7.50
N ILE A 141 -8.18 12.19 6.53
CA ILE A 141 -7.92 12.39 5.10
C ILE A 141 -8.27 13.81 4.68
N LEU A 142 -9.47 14.28 5.06
CA LEU A 142 -9.91 15.63 4.74
C LEU A 142 -9.00 16.69 5.40
N SER A 143 -8.59 16.45 6.66
CA SER A 143 -7.64 17.32 7.35
C SER A 143 -6.29 17.37 6.66
N TYR A 144 -5.80 16.22 6.20
CA TYR A 144 -4.54 16.14 5.47
C TYR A 144 -4.60 16.90 4.14
N LEU A 145 -5.67 16.70 3.35
CA LEU A 145 -5.87 17.41 2.07
C LEU A 145 -5.84 18.92 2.26
N VAL A 146 -6.57 19.41 3.28
CA VAL A 146 -6.62 20.85 3.60
C VAL A 146 -5.25 21.38 4.00
N HIS A 147 -4.52 20.67 4.87
CA HIS A 147 -3.19 21.08 5.32
C HIS A 147 -2.15 21.11 4.20
N GLN A 148 -2.28 20.22 3.22
CA GLN A 148 -1.42 20.17 2.04
C GLN A 148 -1.87 21.12 0.92
N GLY A 149 -3.00 21.82 1.09
CA GLY A 149 -3.56 22.68 0.03
C GLY A 149 -4.04 21.90 -1.20
N ILE A 150 -4.31 20.60 -1.06
CA ILE A 150 -4.79 19.74 -2.15
C ILE A 150 -6.30 19.93 -2.27
N ASN A 151 -6.78 20.19 -3.48
CA ASN A 151 -8.21 20.33 -3.73
C ASN A 151 -8.92 18.97 -3.46
N PRO A 152 -9.85 18.90 -2.48
CA PRO A 152 -10.50 17.66 -2.11
C PRO A 152 -11.48 17.11 -3.15
N THR A 153 -11.81 17.90 -4.19
CA THR A 153 -12.64 17.44 -5.31
C THR A 153 -11.82 16.78 -6.43
N VAL A 154 -10.50 16.89 -6.36
CA VAL A 154 -9.58 16.26 -7.32
C VAL A 154 -9.17 14.88 -6.79
N GLY A 155 -9.08 13.93 -7.67
CA GLY A 155 -8.75 12.55 -7.35
C GLY A 155 -9.99 11.66 -7.25
N GLY A 156 -9.75 10.43 -6.89
CA GLY A 156 -10.78 9.41 -6.78
C GLY A 156 -10.21 8.12 -6.20
N MET A 157 -11.00 7.10 -6.21
CA MET A 157 -10.64 5.79 -5.68
C MET A 157 -11.04 4.70 -6.65
N ALA A 158 -10.14 3.78 -6.89
CA ALA A 158 -10.48 2.43 -7.35
C ALA A 158 -10.54 1.49 -6.13
N VAL A 159 -11.27 0.39 -6.25
CA VAL A 159 -11.34 -0.63 -5.21
C VAL A 159 -10.79 -1.94 -5.75
N ILE A 160 -9.82 -2.50 -5.04
CA ILE A 160 -9.21 -3.79 -5.35
C ILE A 160 -9.95 -4.87 -4.56
N ILE A 161 -10.43 -5.90 -5.25
CA ILE A 161 -10.99 -7.12 -4.65
C ILE A 161 -9.99 -8.24 -4.96
N GLN A 162 -9.29 -8.75 -3.95
CA GLN A 162 -8.18 -9.68 -4.12
C GLN A 162 -8.41 -10.94 -3.29
N VAL A 163 -8.12 -12.11 -3.87
CA VAL A 163 -8.19 -13.39 -3.15
C VAL A 163 -7.20 -13.38 -1.99
N MET A 164 -7.65 -13.75 -0.79
CA MET A 164 -6.79 -13.91 0.37
C MET A 164 -5.82 -15.08 0.18
N VAL A 165 -4.55 -14.85 0.49
CA VAL A 165 -3.55 -15.91 0.57
C VAL A 165 -3.69 -16.59 1.94
N PRO A 166 -3.81 -17.92 2.02
CA PRO A 166 -3.81 -18.63 3.31
C PRO A 166 -2.39 -18.65 3.87
N ALA A 167 -1.91 -17.49 4.33
CA ALA A 167 -0.53 -17.27 4.67
C ALA A 167 -0.10 -18.05 5.93
N GLU A 168 1.00 -18.75 5.83
CA GLU A 168 1.73 -19.34 6.96
C GLU A 168 2.59 -18.28 7.66
N ALA A 169 3.11 -17.33 6.88
CA ALA A 169 3.80 -16.14 7.34
C ALA A 169 3.50 -14.97 6.39
N ALA A 170 3.46 -13.77 6.94
CA ALA A 170 3.32 -12.54 6.18
C ALA A 170 4.17 -11.43 6.81
N GLY A 171 4.42 -10.37 6.06
CA GLY A 171 5.23 -9.28 6.58
C GLY A 171 5.53 -8.20 5.57
N VAL A 172 6.53 -7.41 5.92
CA VAL A 172 7.10 -6.39 5.05
C VAL A 172 8.58 -6.67 4.85
N LEU A 173 9.10 -6.27 3.71
CA LEU A 173 10.52 -6.34 3.43
C LEU A 173 10.98 -5.09 2.69
N PHE A 174 12.18 -4.65 3.00
CA PHE A 174 12.82 -3.49 2.40
C PHE A 174 14.04 -3.98 1.61
N SER A 175 14.15 -3.56 0.37
CA SER A 175 15.28 -3.94 -0.49
C SER A 175 16.58 -3.18 -0.18
N ILE A 176 16.54 -2.24 0.74
CA ILE A 176 17.63 -1.51 1.37
C ILE A 176 17.38 -1.46 2.87
N ASN A 177 18.38 -1.35 3.70
CA ASN A 177 18.17 -1.12 5.13
C ASN A 177 17.72 0.35 5.36
N PRO A 178 16.45 0.62 5.72
CA PRO A 178 15.96 1.99 5.84
C PRO A 178 16.52 2.73 7.05
N THR A 179 17.06 2.00 8.03
CA THR A 179 17.62 2.57 9.26
C THR A 179 19.06 3.01 9.09
N THR A 180 19.84 2.24 8.33
CA THR A 180 21.28 2.49 8.15
C THR A 180 21.61 3.04 6.77
N GLY A 181 20.74 2.81 5.77
CA GLY A 181 20.99 3.15 4.38
C GLY A 181 21.88 2.14 3.65
N ALA A 182 22.22 0.99 4.29
CA ALA A 182 23.02 -0.04 3.64
C ALA A 182 22.26 -0.66 2.47
N ASP A 183 22.77 -0.47 1.27
CA ASP A 183 22.19 -0.94 0.02
C ASP A 183 22.46 -2.43 -0.26
N THR A 184 23.38 -3.04 0.49
CA THR A 184 23.64 -4.49 0.47
C THR A 184 22.72 -5.29 1.38
N GLU A 185 21.97 -4.62 2.25
CA GLU A 185 21.14 -5.25 3.26
C GLU A 185 19.65 -5.20 2.90
N VAL A 186 19.02 -6.36 2.82
CA VAL A 186 17.57 -6.51 2.81
C VAL A 186 17.08 -6.72 4.24
N VAL A 187 16.10 -5.94 4.66
CA VAL A 187 15.45 -6.07 5.98
C VAL A 187 14.08 -6.70 5.80
N ILE A 188 13.76 -7.69 6.62
CA ILE A 188 12.48 -8.40 6.56
C ILE A 188 11.88 -8.41 7.96
N GLU A 189 10.63 -8.04 8.07
CA GLU A 189 9.81 -8.15 9.26
C GLU A 189 8.68 -9.12 8.99
N ALA A 190 8.57 -10.19 9.79
CA ALA A 190 7.61 -11.25 9.55
C ALA A 190 6.83 -11.61 10.82
N VAL A 191 5.57 -11.99 10.62
CA VAL A 191 4.68 -12.58 11.62
C VAL A 191 4.11 -13.90 11.14
N ARG A 192 3.71 -14.79 12.05
CA ARG A 192 2.99 -16.03 11.69
C ARG A 192 1.58 -15.68 11.23
N GLY A 193 1.11 -16.36 10.19
CA GLY A 193 -0.23 -16.18 9.64
C GLY A 193 -0.39 -14.91 8.82
N LEU A 194 -1.53 -14.24 8.95
CA LEU A 194 -1.89 -13.07 8.16
C LEU A 194 -1.18 -11.81 8.66
N GLY A 195 -0.79 -10.94 7.73
CA GLY A 195 -0.06 -9.70 8.00
C GLY A 195 -0.89 -8.53 8.53
N ASP A 196 -2.23 -8.68 8.65
CA ASP A 196 -3.13 -7.63 9.14
C ASP A 196 -2.81 -7.19 10.58
N ALA A 197 -2.38 -8.12 11.41
CA ALA A 197 -1.96 -7.87 12.78
C ALA A 197 -0.61 -7.12 12.87
N LEU A 198 0.28 -7.29 11.88
CA LEU A 198 1.52 -6.54 11.77
C LEU A 198 1.25 -5.09 11.38
N VAL A 199 0.47 -4.89 10.31
CA VAL A 199 0.14 -3.55 9.80
C VAL A 199 -0.63 -2.73 10.84
N SER A 200 -1.45 -3.39 11.69
CA SER A 200 -2.16 -2.74 12.79
C SER A 200 -1.34 -2.55 14.08
N GLY A 201 -0.05 -2.94 14.09
CA GLY A 201 0.84 -2.80 15.26
C GLY A 201 0.47 -3.68 16.46
N LYS A 202 -0.33 -4.73 16.27
CA LYS A 202 -0.80 -5.62 17.34
C LYS A 202 0.16 -6.75 17.70
N LEU A 203 1.09 -7.07 16.81
CA LEU A 203 2.10 -8.10 17.00
C LEU A 203 3.50 -7.52 16.80
N ASN A 204 4.44 -8.01 17.60
CA ASN A 204 5.85 -7.75 17.39
C ASN A 204 6.37 -8.72 16.32
N PRO A 205 6.90 -8.24 15.20
CA PRO A 205 7.47 -9.10 14.17
C PRO A 205 8.81 -9.67 14.60
N GLU A 206 9.19 -10.78 14.00
CA GLU A 206 10.59 -11.19 13.95
C GLU A 206 11.30 -10.36 12.87
N HIS A 207 12.49 -9.89 13.20
CA HIS A 207 13.34 -9.08 12.33
C HIS A 207 14.46 -9.92 11.77
N TYR A 208 14.66 -9.84 10.46
CA TYR A 208 15.74 -10.52 9.76
C TYR A 208 16.49 -9.50 8.91
N ARG A 209 17.81 -9.57 8.95
CA ARG A 209 18.70 -8.82 8.08
C ARG A 209 19.48 -9.80 7.21
N TYR A 210 19.48 -9.58 5.91
CA TYR A 210 20.22 -10.39 4.96
C TYR A 210 21.11 -9.50 4.09
N ASP A 211 22.40 -9.68 4.21
CA ASP A 211 23.40 -9.06 3.33
C ASP A 211 23.57 -9.94 2.09
N TRP A 212 23.09 -9.44 0.97
CA TRP A 212 23.10 -10.20 -0.30
C TRP A 212 24.47 -10.20 -0.96
N LEU A 213 25.39 -9.27 -0.62
CA LEU A 213 26.74 -9.22 -1.16
C LEU A 213 27.61 -10.31 -0.53
N PHE A 214 27.48 -10.53 0.77
CA PHE A 214 28.28 -11.52 1.51
C PHE A 214 27.53 -12.84 1.74
N ASP A 215 26.28 -12.97 1.26
CA ASP A 215 25.41 -14.13 1.49
C ASP A 215 25.25 -14.49 2.99
N GLN A 216 25.20 -13.49 3.84
CA GLN A 216 25.10 -13.61 5.29
C GLN A 216 23.79 -13.02 5.81
N GLY A 217 23.31 -13.53 6.93
CA GLY A 217 22.09 -13.01 7.56
C GLY A 217 22.11 -13.21 9.07
N ASP A 218 21.60 -12.21 9.78
CA ASP A 218 21.34 -12.31 11.22
C ASP A 218 19.99 -13.04 11.39
N LEU A 219 20.05 -14.28 11.86
CA LEU A 219 18.86 -15.04 12.20
C LEU A 219 18.61 -14.97 13.70
N PRO A 220 17.36 -14.77 14.13
CA PRO A 220 17.02 -14.90 15.55
C PRO A 220 17.39 -16.31 16.05
N GLN A 221 17.78 -16.40 17.31
CA GLN A 221 18.08 -17.69 17.93
C GLN A 221 16.77 -18.37 18.37
N GLY A 222 16.67 -19.68 18.11
CA GLY A 222 15.52 -20.47 18.49
C GLY A 222 14.60 -20.85 17.32
N GLU A 223 13.32 -21.10 17.62
CA GLU A 223 12.32 -21.39 16.61
C GLU A 223 11.95 -20.10 15.85
N THR A 224 12.24 -20.06 14.54
CA THR A 224 12.05 -18.88 13.69
C THR A 224 10.80 -19.01 12.83
N ILE A 225 10.19 -17.86 12.47
CA ILE A 225 9.06 -17.79 11.54
C ILE A 225 9.53 -18.15 10.13
N LEU A 226 10.69 -17.62 9.71
CA LEU A 226 11.26 -17.83 8.40
C LEU A 226 12.54 -18.67 8.47
N SER A 227 12.63 -19.67 7.62
CA SER A 227 13.87 -20.41 7.39
C SER A 227 14.88 -19.58 6.58
N SER A 228 16.18 -19.90 6.70
CA SER A 228 17.23 -19.24 5.89
C SER A 228 16.96 -19.31 4.38
N ARG A 229 16.34 -20.40 3.90
CA ARG A 229 15.96 -20.55 2.48
C ARG A 229 14.87 -19.55 2.10
N GLN A 230 13.87 -19.36 2.95
CA GLN A 230 12.78 -18.39 2.73
C GLN A 230 13.30 -16.97 2.75
N ILE A 231 14.16 -16.62 3.71
CA ILE A 231 14.81 -15.30 3.81
C ILE A 231 15.57 -14.99 2.50
N LYS A 232 16.42 -15.90 2.02
CA LYS A 232 17.15 -15.72 0.75
C LYS A 232 16.22 -15.56 -0.44
N ARG A 233 15.11 -16.31 -0.48
CA ARG A 233 14.12 -16.21 -1.55
C ARG A 233 13.40 -14.86 -1.53
N LEU A 234 12.97 -14.40 -0.35
CA LEU A 234 12.36 -13.10 -0.16
C LEU A 234 13.31 -11.97 -0.58
N ALA A 235 14.56 -12.02 -0.13
CA ALA A 235 15.57 -11.04 -0.49
C ALA A 235 15.81 -10.98 -2.01
N LYS A 236 15.96 -12.13 -2.69
CA LYS A 236 16.08 -12.19 -4.15
C LYS A 236 14.85 -11.61 -4.85
N GLY A 237 13.66 -11.87 -4.31
CA GLY A 237 12.40 -11.30 -4.82
C GLY A 237 12.40 -9.77 -4.71
N ALA A 238 12.77 -9.22 -3.55
CA ALA A 238 12.86 -7.77 -3.33
C ALA A 238 13.84 -7.10 -4.30
N LEU A 239 15.04 -7.66 -4.44
CA LEU A 239 16.07 -7.13 -5.36
C LEU A 239 15.63 -7.21 -6.83
N ALA A 240 14.88 -8.25 -7.22
CA ALA A 240 14.31 -8.35 -8.56
C ALA A 240 13.24 -7.27 -8.80
N ILE A 241 12.38 -6.98 -7.79
CA ILE A 241 11.40 -5.90 -7.85
C ILE A 241 12.11 -4.54 -7.91
N GLN A 242 13.11 -4.30 -7.06
CA GLN A 242 13.95 -3.09 -7.10
C GLN A 242 14.58 -2.90 -8.48
N LYS A 243 15.12 -3.95 -9.07
CA LYS A 243 15.71 -3.90 -10.42
C LYS A 243 14.66 -3.53 -11.48
N MET A 244 13.44 -4.03 -11.34
CA MET A 244 12.35 -3.71 -12.27
C MET A 244 11.95 -2.24 -12.20
N TYR A 245 11.86 -1.67 -10.98
CA TYR A 245 11.46 -0.28 -10.79
C TYR A 245 12.62 0.73 -10.86
N GLY A 246 13.85 0.30 -10.63
CA GLY A 246 15.04 1.16 -10.63
C GLY A 246 15.25 1.98 -9.35
N PHE A 247 14.51 1.68 -8.28
CA PHE A 247 14.63 2.33 -6.97
C PHE A 247 14.39 1.33 -5.83
N PRO A 248 14.85 1.61 -4.59
CA PRO A 248 14.59 0.78 -3.42
C PRO A 248 13.10 0.65 -3.12
N VAL A 249 12.67 -0.57 -2.80
CA VAL A 249 11.26 -0.91 -2.59
C VAL A 249 10.98 -1.43 -1.19
N ASP A 250 9.80 -1.05 -0.70
CA ASP A 250 9.08 -1.62 0.43
C ASP A 250 8.01 -2.56 -0.14
N VAL A 251 8.00 -3.81 0.28
CA VAL A 251 7.13 -4.85 -0.27
C VAL A 251 6.37 -5.54 0.85
N GLU A 252 5.04 -5.50 0.80
CA GLU A 252 4.19 -6.37 1.60
C GLU A 252 4.13 -7.76 0.96
N PHE A 253 4.35 -8.80 1.75
CA PHE A 253 4.38 -10.17 1.25
C PHE A 253 3.54 -11.14 2.09
N ALA A 254 3.22 -12.27 1.47
CA ALA A 254 2.72 -13.47 2.12
C ALA A 254 3.48 -14.70 1.63
N LEU A 255 3.66 -15.66 2.53
CA LEU A 255 4.17 -17.00 2.23
C LEU A 255 3.07 -18.02 2.47
N ALA A 256 2.83 -18.85 1.47
CA ALA A 256 1.92 -20.00 1.56
C ALA A 256 2.49 -21.13 0.68
N ASP A 257 2.48 -22.36 1.16
CA ASP A 257 3.03 -23.52 0.44
C ASP A 257 4.45 -23.27 -0.07
N ASP A 258 5.31 -22.70 0.74
CA ASP A 258 6.68 -22.25 0.39
C ASP A 258 6.72 -21.33 -0.85
N ARG A 259 5.63 -20.59 -1.13
CA ARG A 259 5.53 -19.66 -2.26
C ARG A 259 5.47 -18.23 -1.77
N PHE A 260 6.25 -17.36 -2.41
CA PHE A 260 6.26 -15.92 -2.13
C PHE A 260 5.20 -15.22 -2.99
N TYR A 261 4.28 -14.51 -2.34
CA TYR A 261 3.27 -13.65 -2.97
C TYR A 261 3.56 -12.20 -2.62
N VAL A 262 3.52 -11.33 -3.63
CA VAL A 262 3.60 -9.89 -3.46
C VAL A 262 2.18 -9.35 -3.28
N LEU A 263 1.93 -8.67 -2.16
CA LEU A 263 0.63 -8.10 -1.81
C LEU A 263 0.55 -6.61 -2.12
N GLN A 264 1.67 -5.90 -2.02
CA GLN A 264 1.82 -4.48 -2.36
C GLN A 264 3.31 -4.16 -2.51
N THR A 265 3.63 -3.13 -3.29
CA THR A 265 4.96 -2.54 -3.33
C THR A 265 4.85 -1.02 -3.42
N ARG A 266 5.82 -0.33 -2.81
CA ARG A 266 5.97 1.12 -2.88
C ARG A 266 7.45 1.50 -2.80
N PRO A 267 7.83 2.71 -3.23
CA PRO A 267 9.18 3.23 -3.01
C PRO A 267 9.51 3.38 -1.52
N VAL A 268 10.74 3.13 -1.14
CA VAL A 268 11.24 3.51 0.18
C VAL A 268 11.49 5.01 0.18
N THR A 269 10.64 5.77 0.90
CA THR A 269 10.67 7.25 0.89
C THR A 269 11.56 7.86 1.99
N LYS A 270 11.82 7.09 3.06
CA LYS A 270 12.67 7.57 4.19
C LYS A 270 13.79 6.58 4.41
N ILE A 271 15.00 7.01 4.14
CA ILE A 271 16.22 6.27 4.39
C ILE A 271 17.09 7.11 5.33
N ASN A 272 17.40 6.56 6.49
CA ASN A 272 18.31 7.19 7.45
C ASN A 272 19.71 6.68 7.18
N PHE A 273 20.59 7.55 6.73
CA PHE A 273 22.00 7.23 6.56
C PHE A 273 22.72 7.53 7.87
N SER A 274 22.63 6.65 8.86
CA SER A 274 23.29 6.85 10.15
C SER A 274 24.44 5.88 10.31
N GLY A 275 25.67 6.41 10.24
CA GLY A 275 26.84 5.73 10.74
C GLY A 275 27.39 4.58 9.92
N ILE A 276 27.04 4.47 8.64
CA ILE A 276 27.70 3.51 7.74
C ILE A 276 29.09 4.06 7.43
N ARG A 277 30.11 3.32 7.86
CA ARG A 277 31.51 3.65 7.60
C ARG A 277 31.73 3.66 6.10
N ASP A 278 32.38 4.71 5.60
CA ASP A 278 32.74 4.92 4.19
C ASP A 278 31.55 5.13 3.25
N GLN A 279 30.34 5.44 3.77
CA GLN A 279 29.21 5.89 2.97
C GLN A 279 28.96 7.39 3.17
N TRP A 280 28.67 8.08 2.06
CA TRP A 280 28.33 9.50 2.03
C TRP A 280 26.82 9.67 1.94
N SER A 281 26.27 10.54 2.76
CA SER A 281 24.87 10.89 2.70
C SER A 281 24.68 12.37 2.41
N THR A 282 23.58 12.75 1.81
CA THR A 282 23.20 14.15 1.62
C THR A 282 22.63 14.78 2.89
N ALA A 283 22.48 14.01 3.98
CA ALA A 283 21.87 14.48 5.22
C ALA A 283 22.67 15.62 5.88
N ASP A 284 24.00 15.62 5.74
CA ASP A 284 24.88 16.61 6.32
C ASP A 284 25.03 17.90 5.47
N PHE A 285 24.42 17.95 4.30
CA PHE A 285 24.49 19.11 3.40
C PHE A 285 23.31 20.09 3.55
N LYS A 286 22.46 19.93 4.54
CA LYS A 286 21.32 20.82 4.80
C LYS A 286 21.70 22.26 5.16
N ASP A 287 22.94 22.50 5.55
CA ASP A 287 23.44 23.79 6.01
C ASP A 287 24.19 24.62 4.95
N GLY A 288 23.88 24.44 3.68
CA GLY A 288 24.47 25.28 2.62
C GLY A 288 25.83 24.83 2.15
N GLY A 289 26.20 23.59 2.41
CA GLY A 289 27.38 22.96 1.84
C GLY A 289 27.31 22.84 0.31
N VAL A 290 28.41 22.59 -0.30
CA VAL A 290 28.82 22.79 -1.69
C VAL A 290 27.92 22.17 -2.78
N SER A 291 26.95 21.30 -2.47
CA SER A 291 26.02 20.76 -3.48
C SER A 291 24.76 20.15 -2.85
N ALA A 292 23.61 20.55 -3.36
CA ALA A 292 22.32 19.89 -3.06
C ALA A 292 22.12 18.57 -3.84
N ALA A 293 23.04 18.20 -4.72
CA ALA A 293 23.01 16.96 -5.49
C ALA A 293 23.96 15.92 -4.89
N ALA A 294 23.58 14.65 -4.97
CA ALA A 294 24.48 13.56 -4.58
C ALA A 294 25.78 13.63 -5.38
N CYS A 295 26.89 13.87 -4.69
CA CYS A 295 28.20 13.84 -5.31
C CYS A 295 28.58 12.39 -5.63
N LYS A 296 28.90 12.13 -6.90
CA LYS A 296 29.54 10.87 -7.26
C LYS A 296 30.95 10.83 -6.73
N PRO A 297 31.53 9.66 -6.38
CA PRO A 297 32.88 9.55 -5.85
C PRO A 297 33.99 10.21 -6.70
N LEU A 298 33.74 10.44 -7.98
CA LEU A 298 34.66 11.07 -8.93
C LEU A 298 34.60 12.61 -8.96
N MET A 299 33.84 13.25 -8.08
CA MET A 299 33.75 14.72 -7.98
C MET A 299 34.67 15.32 -6.91
N TRP A 300 35.65 14.53 -6.47
CA TRP A 300 36.70 14.96 -5.52
C TRP A 300 38.05 15.04 -6.23
#